data_605bbab422b7a44ee3b6c9a9ea691910
#
_entry.id   605bbab422b7a44ee3b6c9a9ea691910
#
_cell.length_a   1.000
_cell.length_b   1.000
_cell.length_c   1.000
_cell.angle_alpha   90.00
_cell.angle_beta   90.00
_cell.angle_gamma   90.00
#
_symmetry.space_group_name_H-M   'P 1'
#
loop_
_entity.id
_entity.type
_entity.pdbx_description
1 polymer ?
#
loop_
_entity_poly.entity_id
_entity_poly.type
_entity_poly.pdbx_seq_one_letter_code
_entity_poly.pdbx_strand_id
1 'polypeptide(L)'
;MKGFIHDLFLDPHFSRADIACDIVDVPDDFITQYRIVDPISFKPIYGRSGKLETAYWGSRASERQVRLYNKKLEQERKKVIVPKEIDTRWRLEMQLRSGKATDWHAMVQESLDSFASPHFLPIDIKPIDKIVIDGLIAEPSNWSIIARHTKYKYRNLLKQESQNDELTNHLRETFKESADELKKELDTWLLGLDVTEK
;
A
#
# COMPACT_ATOMS: atom_id res chain seq x y z
N MET A 1 -29.59 -2.15 -13.14
CA MET A 1 -28.39 -1.45 -13.60
C MET A 1 -27.17 -2.37 -13.76
N LYS A 2 -27.10 -3.52 -13.05
CA LYS A 2 -25.97 -4.46 -13.07
C LYS A 2 -25.73 -5.16 -14.43
N GLY A 3 -26.74 -5.50 -15.22
CA GLY A 3 -26.58 -6.11 -16.56
C GLY A 3 -26.18 -5.14 -17.68
N PHE A 4 -26.29 -3.83 -17.43
CA PHE A 4 -26.14 -2.82 -18.47
C PHE A 4 -24.71 -2.70 -19.02
N ILE A 5 -23.71 -2.90 -18.18
CA ILE A 5 -22.30 -2.82 -18.60
C ILE A 5 -21.95 -3.99 -19.52
N HIS A 6 -22.34 -5.20 -19.16
CA HIS A 6 -22.11 -6.39 -19.98
C HIS A 6 -22.80 -6.32 -21.33
N ASP A 7 -24.00 -5.74 -21.38
CA ASP A 7 -24.77 -5.61 -22.63
C ASP A 7 -24.17 -4.56 -23.59
N LEU A 8 -23.39 -3.62 -23.07
CA LEU A 8 -22.76 -2.54 -23.85
C LEU A 8 -21.32 -2.84 -24.27
N PHE A 9 -20.61 -3.69 -23.55
CA PHE A 9 -19.20 -3.94 -23.77
C PHE A 9 -18.92 -5.43 -23.93
N LEU A 10 -18.15 -5.80 -24.96
CA LEU A 10 -17.79 -7.19 -25.24
C LEU A 10 -16.81 -7.78 -24.21
N ASP A 11 -15.96 -6.95 -23.61
CA ASP A 11 -14.96 -7.35 -22.63
C ASP A 11 -14.75 -6.23 -21.61
N PRO A 12 -15.68 -6.04 -20.67
CA PRO A 12 -15.58 -4.99 -19.69
C PRO A 12 -14.46 -5.28 -18.67
N HIS A 13 -13.57 -4.32 -18.46
CA HIS A 13 -12.50 -4.42 -17.47
C HIS A 13 -12.24 -3.06 -16.79
N PHE A 14 -11.63 -3.11 -15.63
CA PHE A 14 -11.23 -1.90 -14.93
C PHE A 14 -9.96 -1.31 -15.54
N SER A 15 -10.04 -0.07 -15.97
CA SER A 15 -8.86 0.71 -16.38
C SER A 15 -8.13 1.35 -15.19
N ARG A 16 -8.82 1.42 -14.03
CA ARG A 16 -8.29 1.94 -12.77
C ARG A 16 -8.96 1.27 -11.58
N ALA A 17 -8.16 0.95 -10.57
CA ALA A 17 -8.61 0.50 -9.26
C ALA A 17 -7.86 1.26 -8.17
N ASP A 18 -8.57 1.82 -7.20
CA ASP A 18 -8.01 2.48 -6.03
C ASP A 18 -8.42 1.65 -4.80
N ILE A 19 -7.47 0.90 -4.25
CA ILE A 19 -7.69 0.06 -3.07
C ILE A 19 -7.04 0.75 -1.86
N ALA A 20 -7.79 0.89 -0.78
CA ALA A 20 -7.32 1.59 0.40
C ALA A 20 -7.61 0.82 1.68
N CYS A 21 -6.68 0.91 2.63
CA CYS A 21 -6.84 0.43 4.00
C CYS A 21 -6.63 1.59 4.97
N ASP A 22 -7.55 1.75 5.93
CA ASP A 22 -7.41 2.71 7.02
C ASP A 22 -6.66 2.06 8.20
N ILE A 23 -5.67 2.75 8.69
CA ILE A 23 -4.84 2.38 9.84
C ILE A 23 -5.21 3.36 10.96
N VAL A 24 -5.85 2.88 12.01
CA VAL A 24 -6.37 3.71 13.10
C VAL A 24 -5.58 3.47 14.38
N ASP A 25 -5.46 4.51 15.19
CA ASP A 25 -4.87 4.48 16.55
C ASP A 25 -3.43 3.96 16.59
N VAL A 26 -2.71 4.09 15.47
CA VAL A 26 -1.26 3.85 15.39
C VAL A 26 -0.53 5.20 15.51
N PRO A 27 0.46 5.34 16.42
CA PRO A 27 1.19 6.59 16.59
C PRO A 27 1.81 7.13 15.30
N ASP A 28 1.74 8.45 15.09
CA ASP A 28 2.24 9.12 13.89
C ASP A 28 3.74 8.83 13.65
N ASP A 29 4.55 8.88 14.69
CA ASP A 29 6.00 8.63 14.63
C ASP A 29 6.33 7.17 14.30
N PHE A 30 5.46 6.23 14.63
CA PHE A 30 5.61 4.82 14.26
C PHE A 30 5.23 4.59 12.80
N ILE A 31 4.01 4.97 12.38
CA ILE A 31 3.52 4.69 11.02
C ILE A 31 4.33 5.43 9.94
N THR A 32 4.85 6.61 10.24
CA THR A 32 5.66 7.39 9.29
C THR A 32 7.04 6.81 9.01
N GLN A 33 7.44 5.75 9.70
CA GLN A 33 8.68 5.01 9.44
C GLN A 33 8.50 3.92 8.39
N TYR A 34 7.27 3.51 8.12
CA TYR A 34 6.97 2.50 7.10
C TYR A 34 7.29 3.01 5.69
N ARG A 35 7.78 2.11 4.86
CA ARG A 35 8.16 2.37 3.47
C ARG A 35 7.71 1.22 2.58
N ILE A 36 7.40 1.54 1.33
CA ILE A 36 7.37 0.52 0.28
C ILE A 36 8.82 0.26 -0.12
N VAL A 37 9.27 -0.95 0.12
CA VAL A 37 10.59 -1.41 -0.30
C VAL A 37 10.54 -1.64 -1.80
N ASP A 38 11.49 -1.07 -2.52
CA ASP A 38 11.57 -1.20 -3.98
C ASP A 38 10.63 -0.28 -4.79
N PRO A 39 10.50 0.98 -4.45
CA PRO A 39 9.86 1.94 -5.33
C PRO A 39 10.86 2.46 -6.36
N ILE A 40 10.33 2.86 -7.50
CA ILE A 40 11.13 3.58 -8.52
C ILE A 40 11.35 5.03 -8.09
N SER A 41 10.39 5.62 -7.36
CA SER A 41 10.47 6.98 -6.84
C SER A 41 9.79 7.09 -5.49
N PHE A 42 10.29 8.01 -4.68
CA PHE A 42 9.74 8.37 -3.37
C PHE A 42 9.55 9.89 -3.29
N LYS A 43 8.38 10.33 -2.87
CA LYS A 43 8.07 11.75 -2.69
C LYS A 43 7.36 11.97 -1.37
N PRO A 44 8.07 12.40 -0.31
CA PRO A 44 7.46 12.81 0.94
C PRO A 44 6.88 14.23 0.82
N ILE A 45 5.78 14.48 1.53
CA ILE A 45 5.20 15.81 1.72
C ILE A 45 5.11 16.06 3.22
N TYR A 46 5.77 17.10 3.66
CA TYR A 46 5.80 17.55 5.04
C TYR A 46 4.86 18.74 5.24
N GLY A 47 4.18 18.75 6.36
CA GLY A 47 3.35 19.87 6.78
C GLY A 47 4.17 21.03 7.32
N ARG A 48 3.49 22.11 7.71
CA ARG A 48 4.12 23.30 8.34
C ARG A 48 4.85 22.99 9.63
N SER A 49 4.43 21.94 10.34
CA SER A 49 5.07 21.46 11.57
C SER A 49 6.37 20.67 11.32
N GLY A 50 6.78 20.45 10.08
CA GLY A 50 7.90 19.58 9.72
C GLY A 50 7.58 18.09 9.82
N LYS A 51 6.34 17.70 10.20
CA LYS A 51 5.91 16.30 10.25
C LYS A 51 5.50 15.81 8.87
N LEU A 52 5.75 14.53 8.57
CA LEU A 52 5.29 13.88 7.37
C LEU A 52 3.75 13.83 7.37
N GLU A 53 3.12 14.29 6.31
CA GLU A 53 1.67 14.23 6.12
C GLU A 53 1.27 13.26 5.03
N THR A 54 2.13 13.10 4.01
CA THR A 54 1.90 12.18 2.89
C THR A 54 3.21 11.66 2.34
N ALA A 55 3.26 10.39 2.04
CA ALA A 55 4.34 9.73 1.31
C ALA A 55 3.80 9.07 0.05
N TYR A 56 4.45 9.29 -1.09
CA TYR A 56 4.14 8.65 -2.36
C TYR A 56 5.29 7.75 -2.78
N TRP A 57 4.97 6.55 -3.25
CA TRP A 57 5.88 5.63 -3.92
C TRP A 57 5.36 5.30 -5.31
N GLY A 58 6.23 5.44 -6.30
CA GLY A 58 5.85 5.40 -7.70
C GLY A 58 5.42 6.77 -8.25
N SER A 59 5.59 6.98 -9.56
CA SER A 59 5.18 8.21 -10.21
C SER A 59 3.67 8.26 -10.40
N ARG A 60 3.13 9.48 -10.51
CA ARG A 60 1.69 9.67 -10.78
C ARG A 60 1.25 9.10 -12.14
N ALA A 61 2.19 8.99 -13.08
CA ALA A 61 1.94 8.43 -14.41
C ALA A 61 2.18 6.92 -14.49
N SER A 62 2.72 6.29 -13.43
CA SER A 62 2.97 4.85 -13.42
C SER A 62 1.66 4.05 -13.29
N GLU A 63 1.69 2.80 -13.73
CA GLU A 63 0.56 1.90 -13.57
C GLU A 63 0.29 1.52 -12.12
N ARG A 64 1.26 1.72 -11.22
CA ARG A 64 1.11 1.54 -9.77
C ARG A 64 1.71 2.74 -9.03
N GLN A 65 0.90 3.36 -8.18
CA GLN A 65 1.35 4.34 -7.20
C GLN A 65 0.80 3.95 -5.83
N VAL A 66 1.64 3.93 -4.81
CA VAL A 66 1.23 3.72 -3.43
C VAL A 66 1.33 5.04 -2.69
N ARG A 67 0.36 5.32 -1.83
CA ARG A 67 0.28 6.52 -1.01
C ARG A 67 -0.05 6.17 0.43
N LEU A 68 0.75 6.66 1.36
CA LEU A 68 0.45 6.67 2.79
C LEU A 68 0.20 8.11 3.22
N TYR A 69 -0.94 8.41 3.84
CA TYR A 69 -1.23 9.78 4.24
C TYR A 69 -2.10 9.87 5.49
N ASN A 70 -1.94 10.98 6.22
CA ASN A 70 -2.74 11.29 7.40
C ASN A 70 -4.18 11.61 6.98
N LYS A 71 -5.05 10.61 7.08
CA LYS A 71 -6.46 10.70 6.69
C LYS A 71 -7.28 11.58 7.64
N LYS A 72 -6.95 11.57 8.93
CA LYS A 72 -7.59 12.43 9.93
C LYS A 72 -7.36 13.91 9.57
N LEU A 73 -6.12 14.27 9.31
CA LEU A 73 -5.75 15.64 8.93
C LEU A 73 -6.41 16.07 7.61
N GLU A 74 -6.51 15.17 6.62
CA GLU A 74 -7.23 15.44 5.37
C GLU A 74 -8.71 15.71 5.61
N GLN A 75 -9.36 14.92 6.47
CA GLN A 75 -10.77 15.08 6.83
C GLN A 75 -11.01 16.39 7.59
N GLU A 76 -10.17 16.73 8.56
CA GLU A 76 -10.22 18.00 9.31
C GLU A 76 -10.12 19.21 8.38
N ARG A 77 -9.18 19.20 7.42
CA ARG A 77 -9.04 20.24 6.41
C ARG A 77 -10.28 20.40 5.52
N LYS A 78 -10.98 19.30 5.27
CA LYS A 78 -12.25 19.27 4.52
C LYS A 78 -13.46 19.55 5.39
N LYS A 79 -13.28 19.83 6.68
CA LYS A 79 -14.36 20.04 7.67
C LYS A 79 -15.31 18.85 7.78
N VAL A 80 -14.82 17.64 7.54
CA VAL A 80 -15.55 16.40 7.77
C VAL A 80 -15.44 16.05 9.25
N ILE A 81 -16.56 15.68 9.86
CA ILE A 81 -16.60 15.28 11.26
C ILE A 81 -15.82 13.96 11.41
N VAL A 82 -14.78 13.97 12.21
CA VAL A 82 -14.01 12.78 12.60
C VAL A 82 -14.49 12.36 14.00
N PRO A 83 -14.79 11.08 14.24
CA PRO A 83 -15.11 10.57 15.58
C PRO A 83 -14.01 10.94 16.57
N LYS A 84 -14.39 11.40 17.77
CA LYS A 84 -13.44 11.85 18.79
C LYS A 84 -12.61 10.72 19.39
N GLU A 85 -13.10 9.52 19.28
CA GLU A 85 -12.51 8.29 19.79
C GLU A 85 -11.27 7.86 18.96
N ILE A 86 -11.12 8.39 17.74
CA ILE A 86 -9.98 8.08 16.87
C ILE A 86 -8.86 9.10 17.12
N ASP A 87 -7.78 8.64 17.74
CA ASP A 87 -6.59 9.48 17.98
C ASP A 87 -5.80 9.76 16.72
N THR A 88 -5.53 8.73 15.94
CA THR A 88 -4.82 8.84 14.66
C THR A 88 -5.56 8.05 13.59
N ARG A 89 -5.50 8.52 12.36
CA ARG A 89 -6.02 7.79 11.20
C ARG A 89 -5.14 8.05 9.99
N TRP A 90 -4.45 7.03 9.59
CA TRP A 90 -3.66 7.00 8.36
C TRP A 90 -4.36 6.16 7.31
N ARG A 91 -4.07 6.40 6.05
CA ARG A 91 -4.57 5.57 4.95
C ARG A 91 -3.42 5.17 4.05
N LEU A 92 -3.30 3.86 3.86
CA LEU A 92 -2.48 3.25 2.82
C LEU A 92 -3.38 3.02 1.60
N GLU A 93 -3.06 3.65 0.48
CA GLU A 93 -3.86 3.61 -0.74
C GLU A 93 -2.98 3.19 -1.91
N MET A 94 -3.47 2.23 -2.68
CA MET A 94 -2.81 1.69 -3.87
C MET A 94 -3.65 2.07 -5.08
N GLN A 95 -3.10 2.94 -5.93
CA GLN A 95 -3.70 3.33 -7.18
C GLN A 95 -3.10 2.49 -8.30
N LEU A 96 -3.95 1.69 -8.95
CA LEU A 96 -3.59 0.77 -10.02
C LEU A 96 -4.25 1.22 -11.33
N ARG A 97 -3.53 1.08 -12.45
CA ARG A 97 -4.00 1.46 -13.78
C ARG A 97 -3.67 0.40 -14.81
N SER A 98 -4.38 0.45 -15.93
CA SER A 98 -4.18 -0.46 -17.07
C SER A 98 -4.21 -1.93 -16.63
N GLY A 99 -3.33 -2.77 -17.14
CA GLY A 99 -3.26 -4.19 -16.78
C GLY A 99 -3.15 -4.46 -15.29
N LYS A 100 -2.50 -3.56 -14.52
CA LYS A 100 -2.41 -3.69 -13.06
C LYS A 100 -3.73 -3.46 -12.33
N ALA A 101 -4.67 -2.75 -12.93
CA ALA A 101 -6.02 -2.62 -12.39
C ALA A 101 -6.82 -3.92 -12.54
N THR A 102 -6.59 -4.65 -13.63
CA THR A 102 -7.17 -5.99 -13.84
C THR A 102 -6.62 -6.99 -12.82
N ASP A 103 -5.30 -6.94 -12.57
CA ASP A 103 -4.60 -7.81 -11.63
C ASP A 103 -4.53 -7.22 -10.20
N TRP A 104 -5.52 -6.40 -9.84
CA TRP A 104 -5.51 -5.62 -8.59
C TRP A 104 -5.20 -6.46 -7.35
N HIS A 105 -5.71 -7.67 -7.26
CA HIS A 105 -5.52 -8.56 -6.11
C HIS A 105 -4.02 -8.89 -5.90
N ALA A 106 -3.34 -9.34 -6.95
CA ALA A 106 -1.92 -9.65 -6.90
C ALA A 106 -1.07 -8.40 -6.63
N MET A 107 -1.46 -7.25 -7.20
CA MET A 107 -0.74 -5.99 -7.02
C MET A 107 -0.87 -5.42 -5.62
N VAL A 108 -2.03 -5.58 -4.98
CA VAL A 108 -2.22 -5.21 -3.57
C VAL A 108 -1.37 -6.09 -2.67
N GLN A 109 -1.41 -7.41 -2.87
CA GLN A 109 -0.59 -8.36 -2.10
C GLN A 109 0.91 -8.03 -2.22
N GLU A 110 1.40 -7.81 -3.44
CA GLU A 110 2.81 -7.41 -3.68
C GLU A 110 3.16 -6.10 -2.96
N SER A 111 2.24 -5.14 -2.94
CA SER A 111 2.46 -3.86 -2.26
C SER A 111 2.51 -4.03 -0.74
N LEU A 112 1.64 -4.85 -0.16
CA LEU A 112 1.66 -5.18 1.27
C LEU A 112 2.91 -5.96 1.65
N ASP A 113 3.37 -6.89 0.81
CA ASP A 113 4.62 -7.64 1.01
C ASP A 113 5.87 -6.74 0.97
N SER A 114 5.75 -5.60 0.30
CA SER A 114 6.81 -4.60 0.21
C SER A 114 6.69 -3.48 1.25
N PHE A 115 5.62 -3.45 2.04
CA PHE A 115 5.41 -2.45 3.08
C PHE A 115 6.11 -2.88 4.36
N ALA A 116 7.15 -2.16 4.77
CA ALA A 116 8.03 -2.54 5.87
C ALA A 116 8.53 -1.35 6.68
N SER A 117 8.86 -1.62 7.93
CA SER A 117 9.55 -0.68 8.83
C SER A 117 10.94 -1.21 9.21
N PRO A 118 11.97 -0.37 9.31
CA PRO A 118 13.30 -0.76 9.76
C PRO A 118 13.35 -1.28 11.21
N HIS A 119 12.29 -1.08 11.99
CA HIS A 119 12.24 -1.58 13.37
C HIS A 119 12.14 -3.10 13.48
N PHE A 120 11.73 -3.77 12.41
CA PHE A 120 11.51 -5.22 12.38
C PHE A 120 12.65 -6.00 11.72
N LEU A 121 13.83 -5.41 11.67
CA LEU A 121 15.03 -6.15 11.25
C LEU A 121 15.44 -7.14 12.35
N PRO A 122 15.99 -8.33 11.98
CA PRO A 122 16.43 -9.33 12.92
C PRO A 122 17.43 -8.75 13.92
N ILE A 123 17.36 -9.21 15.17
CA ILE A 123 18.32 -8.78 16.21
C ILE A 123 19.76 -9.19 15.85
N ASP A 124 19.91 -10.32 15.15
CA ASP A 124 21.18 -10.92 14.73
C ASP A 124 21.65 -10.49 13.33
N ILE A 125 20.98 -9.51 12.72
CA ILE A 125 21.40 -8.99 11.42
C ILE A 125 22.84 -8.44 11.51
N LYS A 126 23.64 -8.73 10.49
CA LYS A 126 25.00 -8.19 10.43
C LYS A 126 24.96 -6.65 10.42
N PRO A 127 25.78 -5.96 11.22
CA PRO A 127 25.76 -4.50 11.31
C PRO A 127 25.83 -3.79 9.96
N ILE A 128 26.64 -4.32 9.04
CA ILE A 128 26.76 -3.74 7.69
C ILE A 128 25.45 -3.89 6.88
N ASP A 129 24.75 -5.02 7.00
CA ASP A 129 23.48 -5.24 6.32
C ASP A 129 22.39 -4.32 6.86
N LYS A 130 22.39 -4.07 8.18
CA LYS A 130 21.51 -3.09 8.82
C LYS A 130 21.74 -1.69 8.27
N ILE A 131 22.99 -1.21 8.25
CA ILE A 131 23.34 0.12 7.73
C ILE A 131 22.87 0.28 6.28
N VAL A 132 23.08 -0.76 5.45
CA VAL A 132 22.66 -0.72 4.04
C VAL A 132 21.15 -0.66 3.94
N ILE A 133 20.42 -1.48 4.69
CA ILE A 133 18.94 -1.48 4.68
C ILE A 133 18.39 -0.14 5.15
N ASP A 134 18.89 0.38 6.25
CA ASP A 134 18.48 1.69 6.76
C ASP A 134 18.69 2.78 5.69
N GLY A 135 19.82 2.76 4.99
CA GLY A 135 20.10 3.68 3.89
C GLY A 135 19.20 3.49 2.67
N LEU A 136 18.80 2.26 2.34
CA LEU A 136 17.88 1.96 1.23
C LEU A 136 16.43 2.35 1.54
N ILE A 137 16.02 2.26 2.81
CA ILE A 137 14.68 2.65 3.26
C ILE A 137 14.58 4.17 3.41
N ALA A 138 15.61 4.81 3.99
CA ALA A 138 15.64 6.26 4.18
C ALA A 138 15.66 7.02 2.85
N GLU A 139 16.45 6.54 1.87
CA GLU A 139 16.61 7.16 0.56
C GLU A 139 16.41 6.12 -0.55
N PRO A 140 15.18 5.95 -1.05
CA PRO A 140 14.85 4.94 -2.06
C PRO A 140 15.61 5.07 -3.39
N SER A 141 16.13 6.24 -3.73
CA SER A 141 16.99 6.41 -4.92
C SER A 141 18.24 5.55 -4.86
N ASN A 142 18.71 5.20 -3.66
CA ASN A 142 19.86 4.30 -3.45
C ASN A 142 19.65 2.91 -4.06
N TRP A 143 18.39 2.47 -4.20
CA TRP A 143 18.12 1.21 -4.90
C TRP A 143 18.62 1.20 -6.34
N SER A 144 18.69 2.37 -7.01
CA SER A 144 19.15 2.47 -8.39
C SER A 144 20.66 2.22 -8.55
N ILE A 145 21.45 2.58 -7.55
CA ILE A 145 22.91 2.56 -7.61
C ILE A 145 23.56 1.25 -7.17
N ILE A 146 22.83 0.37 -6.48
CA ILE A 146 23.37 -0.92 -6.03
C ILE A 146 23.20 -1.99 -7.10
N ALA A 147 24.10 -2.98 -7.10
CA ALA A 147 24.09 -4.09 -8.06
C ALA A 147 22.85 -4.97 -7.94
N ARG A 148 22.43 -5.62 -9.04
CA ARG A 148 21.22 -6.44 -9.10
C ARG A 148 21.17 -7.55 -8.04
N HIS A 149 22.27 -8.27 -7.82
CA HIS A 149 22.34 -9.32 -6.81
C HIS A 149 22.18 -8.78 -5.39
N THR A 150 22.74 -7.59 -5.11
CA THR A 150 22.62 -6.89 -3.83
C THR A 150 21.17 -6.44 -3.59
N LYS A 151 20.51 -5.94 -4.65
CA LYS A 151 19.06 -5.63 -4.58
C LYS A 151 18.25 -6.86 -4.17
N TYR A 152 18.50 -7.99 -4.84
CA TYR A 152 17.79 -9.23 -4.56
C TYR A 152 17.98 -9.69 -3.11
N LYS A 153 19.23 -9.66 -2.61
CA LYS A 153 19.56 -10.00 -1.22
C LYS A 153 18.72 -9.18 -0.23
N TYR A 154 18.75 -7.86 -0.35
CA TYR A 154 18.10 -6.99 0.62
C TYR A 154 16.56 -6.96 0.48
N ARG A 155 16.04 -7.11 -0.73
CA ARG A 155 14.60 -7.33 -0.92
C ARG A 155 14.09 -8.58 -0.23
N ASN A 156 14.79 -9.69 -0.40
CA ASN A 156 14.42 -10.94 0.24
C ASN A 156 14.51 -10.83 1.77
N LEU A 157 15.56 -10.21 2.28
CA LEU A 157 15.70 -10.00 3.71
C LEU A 157 14.56 -9.15 4.28
N LEU A 158 14.23 -8.03 3.64
CA LEU A 158 13.10 -7.20 4.06
C LEU A 158 11.75 -7.90 3.96
N LYS A 159 11.53 -8.71 2.93
CA LYS A 159 10.30 -9.52 2.81
C LYS A 159 10.18 -10.58 3.88
N GLN A 160 11.27 -11.25 4.23
CA GLN A 160 11.28 -12.25 5.30
C GLN A 160 10.97 -11.62 6.65
N GLU A 161 11.58 -10.48 6.94
CA GLU A 161 11.43 -9.79 8.22
C GLU A 161 10.10 -9.05 8.37
N SER A 162 9.51 -8.58 7.27
CA SER A 162 8.16 -8.01 7.32
C SER A 162 7.09 -9.03 7.75
N GLN A 163 7.41 -10.32 7.77
CA GLN A 163 6.53 -11.36 8.32
C GLN A 163 6.41 -11.30 9.86
N ASN A 164 7.34 -10.64 10.53
CA ASN A 164 7.33 -10.46 11.99
C ASN A 164 6.67 -9.14 12.43
N ASP A 165 6.26 -8.32 11.49
CA ASP A 165 5.62 -7.04 11.77
C ASP A 165 4.10 -7.21 11.94
N GLU A 166 3.61 -6.98 13.16
CA GLU A 166 2.19 -7.12 13.51
C GLU A 166 1.29 -6.24 12.63
N LEU A 167 1.68 -4.99 12.37
CA LEU A 167 0.87 -4.10 11.52
C LEU A 167 0.79 -4.62 10.09
N THR A 168 1.91 -4.99 9.50
CA THR A 168 1.94 -5.50 8.13
C THR A 168 1.19 -6.83 8.03
N ASN A 169 1.31 -7.70 9.04
CA ASN A 169 0.57 -8.96 9.09
C ASN A 169 -0.94 -8.71 9.19
N HIS A 170 -1.35 -7.81 10.08
CA HIS A 170 -2.75 -7.44 10.21
C HIS A 170 -3.33 -6.86 8.90
N LEU A 171 -2.59 -6.00 8.20
CA LEU A 171 -2.99 -5.49 6.89
C LEU A 171 -3.16 -6.60 5.84
N ARG A 172 -2.25 -7.58 5.82
CA ARG A 172 -2.33 -8.73 4.91
C ARG A 172 -3.52 -9.64 5.21
N GLU A 173 -3.76 -9.92 6.49
CA GLU A 173 -4.89 -10.74 6.93
C GLU A 173 -6.21 -10.05 6.60
N THR A 174 -6.37 -8.78 6.96
CA THR A 174 -7.56 -7.98 6.62
C THR A 174 -7.81 -7.96 5.11
N PHE A 175 -6.76 -7.77 4.31
CA PHE A 175 -6.90 -7.83 2.86
C PHE A 175 -7.33 -9.21 2.39
N LYS A 176 -6.70 -10.28 2.88
CA LYS A 176 -7.04 -11.66 2.51
C LYS A 176 -8.48 -12.02 2.84
N GLU A 177 -8.97 -11.62 4.01
CA GLU A 177 -10.36 -11.83 4.43
C GLU A 177 -11.36 -11.09 3.55
N SER A 178 -11.03 -9.86 3.13
CA SER A 178 -11.92 -9.01 2.33
C SER A 178 -11.79 -9.24 0.81
N ALA A 179 -10.69 -9.80 0.35
CA ALA A 179 -10.34 -9.84 -1.08
C ALA A 179 -11.31 -10.69 -1.91
N ASP A 180 -11.73 -11.84 -1.39
CA ASP A 180 -12.65 -12.74 -2.11
C ASP A 180 -14.04 -12.11 -2.24
N GLU A 181 -14.52 -11.43 -1.19
CA GLU A 181 -15.80 -10.72 -1.21
C GLU A 181 -15.74 -9.53 -2.18
N LEU A 182 -14.69 -8.71 -2.08
CA LEU A 182 -14.46 -7.60 -3.01
C LEU A 182 -14.36 -8.08 -4.45
N LYS A 183 -13.63 -9.16 -4.69
CA LYS A 183 -13.52 -9.75 -6.04
C LYS A 183 -14.88 -10.20 -6.56
N LYS A 184 -15.65 -10.89 -5.75
CA LYS A 184 -16.98 -11.35 -6.10
C LYS A 184 -17.93 -10.18 -6.40
N GLU A 185 -17.88 -9.11 -5.60
CA GLU A 185 -18.65 -7.90 -5.83
C GLU A 185 -18.28 -7.23 -7.16
N LEU A 186 -16.98 -7.08 -7.42
CA LEU A 186 -16.46 -6.48 -8.64
C LEU A 186 -16.79 -7.32 -9.89
N ASP A 187 -16.63 -8.63 -9.83
CA ASP A 187 -16.99 -9.55 -10.91
C ASP A 187 -18.51 -9.51 -11.20
N THR A 188 -19.33 -9.41 -10.15
CA THR A 188 -20.79 -9.21 -10.30
C THR A 188 -21.11 -7.91 -11.03
N TRP A 189 -20.39 -6.84 -10.71
CA TRP A 189 -20.56 -5.55 -11.39
C TRP A 189 -20.16 -5.60 -12.87
N LEU A 190 -19.03 -6.22 -13.18
CA LEU A 190 -18.50 -6.30 -14.54
C LEU A 190 -19.27 -7.28 -15.42
N LEU A 191 -19.58 -8.46 -14.89
CA LEU A 191 -20.15 -9.56 -15.66
C LEU A 191 -21.68 -9.61 -15.58
N GLY A 192 -22.30 -8.76 -14.76
CA GLY A 192 -23.75 -8.76 -14.58
C GLY A 192 -24.29 -10.04 -13.93
N LEU A 193 -23.42 -10.83 -13.29
CA LEU A 193 -23.81 -12.06 -12.63
C LEU A 193 -24.59 -11.73 -11.35
N ASP A 194 -25.87 -12.09 -11.31
CA ASP A 194 -26.65 -12.02 -10.07
C ASP A 194 -26.16 -13.08 -9.08
N VAL A 195 -25.61 -12.64 -7.95
CA VAL A 195 -25.24 -13.50 -6.81
C VAL A 195 -26.46 -13.73 -5.92
N THR A 196 -27.63 -13.93 -6.52
CA THR A 196 -28.83 -14.34 -5.80
C THR A 196 -29.15 -15.77 -6.19
N GLU A 197 -28.29 -16.71 -5.80
CA GLU A 197 -28.67 -18.10 -5.59
C GLU A 197 -27.66 -18.77 -4.67
N LYS A 198 -27.92 -18.65 -3.33
CA LYS A 198 -27.88 -19.78 -2.39
C LYS A 198 -28.43 -19.35 -1.04
#